data_8b112a9d541247c68893f13945f3a11f
#
_entry.id   8b112a9d541247c68893f13945f3a11f
#
_cell.length_a   1.000
_cell.length_b   1.000
_cell.length_c   1.000
_cell.angle_alpha   90.00
_cell.angle_beta   90.00
_cell.angle_gamma   90.00
#
_symmetry.space_group_name_H-M   'P 1'
#
loop_
_entity.id
_entity.type
_entity.pdbx_description
1 polymer ?
#
loop_
_entity_poly.entity_id
_entity_poly.type
_entity_poly.pdbx_seq_one_letter_code
_entity_poly.pdbx_strand_id
1 'polypeptide(L)'
;MANGQVPSWQTDGPQIEEDEFLIELPIELLAGKIYLNIEMGGQPRQFVLDTGSPSMISASLAAELGLQTVGKSQGVDAHGVTIESNIVQAELGLGGIRLRNVPMFVADFSSSAAAQCLLGDGILGSEVLPLCVWQIDLPDSTLRCASRKSQLDHLRGSSQQKLHSYGYPHTPYLDTQLAKQAKSKAMFDTGSAPLFVISPPDLAGTQRVGGIAGYVYGEGSSGTSLGGKSPNRRQQKAAIKRLAIGNLKLGKVEAVQRDLAPSLVGSSILEEHVVTLDSAAGKIYFDRYRKRSPQRSSFGFALSFDGGTQVSLVWDNSPAAQAGLEVGQKVLALNDIPADSSCPSIRDALTSLQGDSLKIEWAGGTAELKRP
;
A
#
# COMPACT_ATOMS: atom_id res chain seq x y z
N MET A 1 4.68 2.51 -38.70
CA MET A 1 5.02 2.09 -37.34
C MET A 1 6.12 3.01 -36.85
N ALA A 2 5.82 3.98 -36.03
CA ALA A 2 6.83 4.87 -35.46
C ALA A 2 7.76 4.01 -34.58
N ASN A 3 9.04 4.08 -34.84
CA ASN A 3 10.08 3.52 -33.94
C ASN A 3 9.89 4.21 -32.59
N GLY A 4 9.19 3.56 -31.68
CA GLY A 4 9.02 4.06 -30.31
C GLY A 4 10.34 4.01 -29.57
N GLN A 5 11.12 5.07 -29.66
CA GLN A 5 12.24 5.26 -28.76
C GLN A 5 11.68 5.32 -27.32
N VAL A 6 12.27 4.51 -26.45
CA VAL A 6 11.92 4.57 -25.00
C VAL A 6 12.25 5.98 -24.52
N PRO A 7 11.31 6.69 -23.86
CA PRO A 7 11.54 8.04 -23.38
C PRO A 7 12.77 8.13 -22.47
N SER A 8 13.52 9.24 -22.53
CA SER A 8 14.74 9.45 -21.74
C SER A 8 14.46 9.37 -20.23
N TRP A 9 13.31 9.84 -19.76
CA TRP A 9 12.91 9.74 -18.36
C TRP A 9 12.76 8.27 -17.87
N GLN A 10 12.59 7.29 -18.76
CA GLN A 10 12.60 5.86 -18.42
C GLN A 10 14.01 5.25 -18.49
N THR A 11 14.85 5.73 -19.43
CA THR A 11 16.19 5.17 -19.64
C THR A 11 17.22 5.76 -18.69
N ASP A 12 17.13 7.04 -18.40
CA ASP A 12 18.10 7.73 -17.55
C ASP A 12 17.85 7.49 -16.07
N GLY A 13 16.60 7.18 -15.69
CA GLY A 13 16.19 6.74 -14.34
C GLY A 13 16.66 7.63 -13.18
N PRO A 14 16.23 7.32 -11.97
CA PRO A 14 16.73 8.00 -10.78
C PRO A 14 18.17 7.60 -10.47
N GLN A 15 18.96 8.55 -9.93
CA GLN A 15 20.38 8.40 -9.64
C GLN A 15 20.71 8.94 -8.25
N ILE A 16 21.71 8.34 -7.59
CA ILE A 16 22.36 8.82 -6.37
C ILE A 16 23.81 9.09 -6.74
N GLU A 17 24.35 10.23 -6.26
CA GLU A 17 25.74 10.61 -6.54
C GLU A 17 26.74 10.02 -5.54
N GLU A 18 26.27 9.71 -4.33
CA GLU A 18 27.10 9.20 -3.26
C GLU A 18 27.39 7.71 -3.45
N ASP A 19 28.67 7.31 -3.41
CA ASP A 19 29.10 5.93 -3.56
C ASP A 19 28.90 5.10 -2.27
N GLU A 20 29.02 5.73 -1.12
CA GLU A 20 28.89 5.08 0.19
C GLU A 20 28.05 5.90 1.14
N PHE A 21 26.92 5.35 1.55
CA PHE A 21 25.97 5.99 2.46
C PHE A 21 25.15 4.96 3.23
N LEU A 22 24.66 5.40 4.37
CA LEU A 22 23.58 4.82 5.14
C LEU A 22 22.72 5.96 5.63
N ILE A 23 21.48 6.02 5.21
CA ILE A 23 20.51 6.98 5.72
C ILE A 23 19.43 6.29 6.52
N GLU A 24 18.91 7.00 7.51
CA GLU A 24 17.79 6.59 8.32
C GLU A 24 16.74 7.69 8.29
N LEU A 25 15.51 7.31 7.94
CA LEU A 25 14.36 8.20 7.86
C LEU A 25 13.32 7.75 8.87
N PRO A 26 12.80 8.65 9.72
CA PRO A 26 11.65 8.30 10.55
C PRO A 26 10.43 8.04 9.67
N ILE A 27 9.67 7.00 10.02
CA ILE A 27 8.42 6.65 9.36
C ILE A 27 7.26 6.56 10.34
N GLU A 28 6.06 6.86 9.86
CA GLU A 28 4.80 6.66 10.56
C GLU A 28 3.96 5.62 9.81
N LEU A 29 3.36 4.67 10.53
CA LEU A 29 2.37 3.75 9.97
C LEU A 29 0.96 4.21 10.34
N LEU A 30 0.15 4.58 9.36
CA LEU A 30 -1.27 4.91 9.55
C LEU A 30 -2.10 4.19 8.50
N ALA A 31 -3.13 3.47 8.94
CA ALA A 31 -4.05 2.72 8.08
C ALA A 31 -3.33 1.77 7.09
N GLY A 32 -2.19 1.20 7.50
CA GLY A 32 -1.36 0.32 6.68
C GLY A 32 -0.52 1.02 5.63
N LYS A 33 -0.46 2.36 5.61
CA LYS A 33 0.43 3.15 4.75
C LYS A 33 1.61 3.66 5.55
N ILE A 34 2.78 3.69 4.90
CA ILE A 34 4.04 4.14 5.49
C ILE A 34 4.29 5.57 5.01
N TYR A 35 4.31 6.50 5.95
CA TYR A 35 4.60 7.91 5.70
C TYR A 35 6.04 8.25 6.04
N LEU A 36 6.65 9.10 5.23
CA LEU A 36 8.00 9.63 5.43
C LEU A 36 8.06 11.08 4.93
N ASN A 37 9.03 11.84 5.44
CA ASN A 37 9.32 13.17 4.94
C ASN A 37 10.47 13.12 3.92
N ILE A 38 10.25 13.73 2.77
CA ILE A 38 11.22 13.90 1.68
C ILE A 38 11.46 15.41 1.52
N GLU A 39 12.70 15.83 1.38
CA GLU A 39 13.02 17.22 1.11
C GLU A 39 12.81 17.54 -0.38
N MET A 40 11.93 18.49 -0.66
CA MET A 40 11.72 19.03 -2.00
C MET A 40 11.55 20.55 -1.95
N GLY A 41 12.24 21.27 -2.83
CA GLY A 41 12.21 22.73 -2.84
C GLY A 41 12.71 23.36 -1.53
N GLY A 42 13.62 22.67 -0.80
CA GLY A 42 14.17 23.12 0.48
C GLY A 42 13.20 22.98 1.67
N GLN A 43 12.12 22.23 1.51
CA GLN A 43 11.11 22.00 2.56
C GLN A 43 10.82 20.50 2.71
N PRO A 44 10.53 20.01 3.94
CA PRO A 44 10.04 18.66 4.16
C PRO A 44 8.63 18.52 3.58
N ARG A 45 8.41 17.47 2.78
CA ARG A 45 7.15 17.12 2.14
C ARG A 45 6.76 15.72 2.57
N GLN A 46 5.48 15.51 2.88
CA GLN A 46 5.00 14.20 3.31
C GLN A 46 4.69 13.30 2.13
N PHE A 47 5.33 12.16 2.07
CA PHE A 47 5.13 11.13 1.04
C PHE A 47 4.70 9.80 1.63
N VAL A 48 4.00 9.00 0.82
CA VAL A 48 3.71 7.60 1.12
C VAL A 48 4.74 6.71 0.41
N LEU A 49 5.34 5.75 1.10
CA LEU A 49 6.15 4.70 0.48
C LEU A 49 5.22 3.64 -0.13
N ASP A 50 5.23 3.52 -1.44
CA ASP A 50 4.39 2.57 -2.19
C ASP A 50 5.24 1.80 -3.20
N THR A 51 5.65 0.58 -2.82
CA THR A 51 6.45 -0.29 -3.69
C THR A 51 5.67 -0.91 -4.84
N GLY A 52 4.34 -0.77 -4.84
CA GLY A 52 3.44 -1.30 -5.88
C GLY A 52 3.14 -0.31 -7.00
N SER A 53 3.58 0.94 -6.89
CA SER A 53 3.30 1.99 -7.87
C SER A 53 4.57 2.73 -8.32
N PRO A 54 4.53 3.48 -9.45
CA PRO A 54 5.54 4.49 -9.74
C PRO A 54 5.42 5.67 -8.76
N SER A 55 6.48 6.50 -8.64
CA SER A 55 6.42 7.75 -7.88
C SER A 55 5.41 8.71 -8.47
N MET A 56 4.75 9.43 -7.56
CA MET A 56 3.76 10.44 -7.92
C MET A 56 3.98 11.72 -7.11
N ILE A 57 3.63 12.82 -7.70
CA ILE A 57 3.64 14.15 -7.06
C ILE A 57 2.27 14.78 -7.22
N SER A 58 1.79 15.48 -6.19
CA SER A 58 0.53 16.23 -6.33
C SER A 58 0.66 17.32 -7.38
N ALA A 59 -0.40 17.56 -8.13
CA ALA A 59 -0.42 18.63 -9.14
C ALA A 59 -0.12 20.00 -8.53
N SER A 60 -0.54 20.25 -7.29
CA SER A 60 -0.27 21.48 -6.55
C SER A 60 1.22 21.64 -6.24
N LEU A 61 1.88 20.59 -5.73
CA LEU A 61 3.32 20.65 -5.43
C LEU A 61 4.16 20.74 -6.71
N ALA A 62 3.80 20.00 -7.77
CA ALA A 62 4.49 20.11 -9.06
C ALA A 62 4.44 21.54 -9.62
N ALA A 63 3.28 22.21 -9.51
CA ALA A 63 3.10 23.61 -9.91
C ALA A 63 3.87 24.59 -9.01
N GLU A 64 3.82 24.40 -7.67
CA GLU A 64 4.58 25.19 -6.69
C GLU A 64 6.09 25.19 -6.99
N LEU A 65 6.62 23.99 -7.32
CA LEU A 65 8.04 23.80 -7.64
C LEU A 65 8.41 24.16 -9.09
N GLY A 66 7.44 24.54 -9.93
CA GLY A 66 7.67 24.91 -11.33
C GLY A 66 8.22 23.75 -12.18
N LEU A 67 7.91 22.49 -11.85
CA LEU A 67 8.42 21.31 -12.54
C LEU A 67 7.87 21.25 -13.96
N GLN A 68 8.77 21.03 -14.94
CA GLN A 68 8.40 20.98 -16.36
C GLN A 68 8.00 19.55 -16.74
N THR A 69 6.95 19.43 -17.57
CA THR A 69 6.54 18.16 -18.15
C THR A 69 7.61 17.65 -19.14
N VAL A 70 8.15 16.47 -18.90
CA VAL A 70 9.13 15.81 -19.77
C VAL A 70 8.50 14.71 -20.63
N GLY A 71 7.26 14.34 -20.36
CA GLY A 71 6.54 13.31 -21.10
C GLY A 71 5.11 13.12 -20.60
N LYS A 72 4.45 12.14 -21.22
CA LYS A 72 3.14 11.66 -20.80
C LYS A 72 3.16 10.14 -20.70
N SER A 73 2.37 9.61 -19.81
CA SER A 73 2.19 8.15 -19.68
C SER A 73 0.74 7.82 -19.37
N GLN A 74 0.36 6.62 -19.73
CA GLN A 74 -0.90 6.01 -19.32
C GLN A 74 -0.62 4.84 -18.38
N GLY A 75 -1.42 4.73 -17.33
CA GLY A 75 -1.41 3.61 -16.41
C GLY A 75 -2.84 3.14 -16.13
N VAL A 76 -2.95 2.09 -15.33
CA VAL A 76 -4.23 1.59 -14.84
C VAL A 76 -4.16 1.64 -13.33
N ASP A 77 -5.17 2.24 -12.71
CA ASP A 77 -5.25 2.35 -11.25
C ASP A 77 -5.63 1.00 -10.59
N ALA A 78 -5.73 0.98 -9.27
CA ALA A 78 -6.05 -0.23 -8.51
C ALA A 78 -7.44 -0.83 -8.84
N HIS A 79 -8.32 -0.06 -9.48
CA HIS A 79 -9.68 -0.47 -9.87
C HIS A 79 -9.85 -0.72 -11.37
N GLY A 80 -8.79 -0.60 -12.17
CA GLY A 80 -8.83 -0.84 -13.60
C GLY A 80 -9.19 0.40 -14.44
N VAL A 81 -9.23 1.58 -13.83
CA VAL A 81 -9.48 2.83 -14.54
C VAL A 81 -8.19 3.30 -15.20
N THR A 82 -8.26 3.62 -16.49
CA THR A 82 -7.12 4.19 -17.22
C THR A 82 -6.89 5.63 -16.78
N ILE A 83 -5.66 5.92 -16.35
CA ILE A 83 -5.21 7.24 -15.92
C ILE A 83 -4.14 7.72 -16.89
N GLU A 84 -4.35 8.90 -17.47
CA GLU A 84 -3.32 9.64 -18.17
C GLU A 84 -2.66 10.63 -17.22
N SER A 85 -1.35 10.75 -17.28
CA SER A 85 -0.60 11.65 -16.43
C SER A 85 0.56 12.29 -17.19
N ASN A 86 0.82 13.56 -16.89
CA ASN A 86 2.08 14.20 -17.23
C ASN A 86 3.20 13.60 -16.37
N ILE A 87 4.38 13.47 -16.93
CA ILE A 87 5.59 13.05 -16.22
C ILE A 87 6.48 14.27 -16.03
N VAL A 88 6.94 14.46 -14.81
CA VAL A 88 7.97 15.43 -14.45
C VAL A 88 9.20 14.68 -13.93
N GLN A 89 10.37 15.30 -13.98
CA GLN A 89 11.56 14.80 -13.28
C GLN A 89 11.85 15.72 -12.10
N ALA A 90 12.07 15.12 -10.93
CA ALA A 90 12.31 15.86 -9.71
C ALA A 90 13.62 15.42 -9.03
N GLU A 91 14.14 16.31 -8.19
CA GLU A 91 15.21 16.03 -7.24
C GLU A 91 14.60 15.85 -5.85
N LEU A 92 14.94 14.77 -5.16
CA LEU A 92 14.46 14.42 -3.83
C LEU A 92 15.62 14.38 -2.84
N GLY A 93 15.50 15.06 -1.71
CA GLY A 93 16.45 14.92 -0.58
C GLY A 93 15.96 13.84 0.40
N LEU A 94 16.81 12.87 0.69
CA LEU A 94 16.53 11.78 1.63
C LEU A 94 17.67 11.67 2.64
N GLY A 95 17.45 12.14 3.89
CA GLY A 95 18.39 11.91 4.97
C GLY A 95 19.84 12.39 4.70
N GLY A 96 19.98 13.44 3.89
CA GLY A 96 21.29 14.04 3.55
C GLY A 96 21.85 13.60 2.20
N ILE A 97 21.24 12.62 1.50
CA ILE A 97 21.59 12.28 0.11
C ILE A 97 20.56 12.87 -0.86
N ARG A 98 20.92 12.95 -2.14
CA ARG A 98 20.07 13.45 -3.20
C ARG A 98 19.80 12.40 -4.27
N LEU A 99 18.52 12.14 -4.53
CA LEU A 99 18.06 11.38 -5.67
C LEU A 99 17.75 12.35 -6.80
N ARG A 100 18.45 12.23 -7.92
CA ARG A 100 18.24 13.05 -9.12
C ARG A 100 17.43 12.31 -10.16
N ASN A 101 16.82 13.06 -11.06
CA ASN A 101 16.08 12.53 -12.21
C ASN A 101 14.98 11.53 -11.85
N VAL A 102 14.35 11.69 -10.68
CA VAL A 102 13.24 10.81 -10.30
C VAL A 102 12.03 11.14 -11.16
N PRO A 103 11.57 10.21 -12.03
CA PRO A 103 10.37 10.45 -12.83
C PRO A 103 9.15 10.33 -11.93
N MET A 104 8.29 11.33 -11.94
CA MET A 104 7.09 11.37 -11.13
C MET A 104 5.86 11.63 -11.97
N PHE A 105 4.82 10.85 -11.73
CA PHE A 105 3.49 11.06 -12.31
C PHE A 105 2.81 12.20 -11.58
N VAL A 106 2.34 13.21 -12.31
CA VAL A 106 1.57 14.32 -11.73
C VAL A 106 0.13 13.85 -11.55
N ALA A 107 -0.35 13.83 -10.30
CA ALA A 107 -1.68 13.34 -9.94
C ALA A 107 -2.48 14.43 -9.21
N ASP A 108 -3.77 14.50 -9.51
CA ASP A 108 -4.71 15.37 -8.78
C ASP A 108 -5.29 14.62 -7.57
N PHE A 109 -4.71 14.84 -6.40
CA PHE A 109 -5.21 14.27 -5.14
C PHE A 109 -6.39 15.06 -4.57
N SER A 110 -6.70 16.26 -5.08
CA SER A 110 -7.80 17.10 -4.58
C SER A 110 -9.20 16.58 -4.94
N SER A 111 -9.27 15.62 -5.88
CA SER A 111 -10.52 14.99 -6.31
C SER A 111 -11.22 14.16 -5.21
N SER A 112 -10.51 13.81 -4.14
CA SER A 112 -11.04 13.07 -2.99
C SER A 112 -10.43 13.58 -1.69
N ALA A 113 -11.27 13.84 -0.67
CA ALA A 113 -10.82 14.24 0.66
C ALA A 113 -9.85 13.22 1.27
N ALA A 114 -10.11 11.93 1.07
CA ALA A 114 -9.22 10.86 1.50
C ALA A 114 -7.88 10.89 0.76
N ALA A 115 -7.88 11.04 -0.57
CA ALA A 115 -6.65 11.10 -1.36
C ALA A 115 -5.81 12.33 -0.97
N GLN A 116 -6.44 13.49 -0.88
CA GLN A 116 -5.78 14.73 -0.47
C GLN A 116 -5.12 14.62 0.91
N CYS A 117 -5.82 14.01 1.88
CA CYS A 117 -5.32 13.83 3.25
C CYS A 117 -4.25 12.73 3.35
N LEU A 118 -4.47 11.58 2.68
CA LEU A 118 -3.70 10.36 2.92
C LEU A 118 -2.54 10.15 1.95
N LEU A 119 -2.50 10.85 0.81
CA LEU A 119 -1.37 10.79 -0.12
C LEU A 119 -0.39 11.96 0.07
N GLY A 120 -0.78 12.97 0.85
CA GLY A 120 0.06 14.10 1.17
C GLY A 120 0.54 14.85 -0.09
N ASP A 121 1.85 15.09 -0.16
CA ASP A 121 2.50 15.74 -1.30
C ASP A 121 2.80 14.75 -2.44
N GLY A 122 2.84 13.43 -2.14
CA GLY A 122 3.15 12.44 -3.16
C GLY A 122 3.34 11.01 -2.67
N ILE A 123 3.82 10.20 -3.58
CA ILE A 123 4.15 8.79 -3.41
C ILE A 123 5.60 8.58 -3.84
N LEU A 124 6.40 7.95 -2.97
CA LEU A 124 7.71 7.44 -3.31
C LEU A 124 7.52 5.99 -3.81
N GLY A 125 7.69 5.80 -5.10
CA GLY A 125 7.36 4.56 -5.80
C GLY A 125 8.53 3.60 -5.95
N SER A 126 8.32 2.60 -6.80
CA SER A 126 9.23 1.46 -6.94
C SER A 126 10.46 1.74 -7.79
N GLU A 127 10.49 2.81 -8.59
CA GLU A 127 11.66 3.15 -9.42
C GLU A 127 12.90 3.53 -8.62
N VAL A 128 12.75 3.91 -7.36
CA VAL A 128 13.89 4.20 -6.47
C VAL A 128 14.47 2.93 -5.81
N LEU A 129 13.77 1.80 -5.90
CA LEU A 129 14.21 0.56 -5.24
C LEU A 129 15.58 0.03 -5.70
N PRO A 130 16.00 0.18 -6.99
CA PRO A 130 17.31 -0.25 -7.42
C PRO A 130 18.48 0.59 -6.89
N LEU A 131 18.21 1.78 -6.33
CA LEU A 131 19.26 2.74 -5.96
C LEU A 131 20.04 2.36 -4.71
N CYS A 132 19.43 1.60 -3.79
CA CYS A 132 20.06 1.16 -2.57
C CYS A 132 19.42 -0.13 -2.03
N VAL A 133 19.95 -0.63 -0.93
CA VAL A 133 19.29 -1.68 -0.14
C VAL A 133 18.36 -1.01 0.86
N TRP A 134 17.06 -1.21 0.66
CA TRP A 134 16.02 -0.62 1.51
C TRP A 134 15.65 -1.54 2.66
N GLN A 135 15.53 -1.01 3.87
CA GLN A 135 15.04 -1.76 5.02
C GLN A 135 13.91 -1.00 5.71
N ILE A 136 12.77 -1.66 5.85
CA ILE A 136 11.57 -1.14 6.53
C ILE A 136 11.52 -1.81 7.90
N ASP A 137 11.69 -1.01 8.94
CA ASP A 137 11.76 -1.43 10.34
C ASP A 137 10.68 -0.72 11.15
N LEU A 138 9.51 -1.36 11.28
CA LEU A 138 8.40 -0.75 12.04
C LEU A 138 8.64 -0.70 13.55
N PRO A 139 9.27 -1.71 14.20
CA PRO A 139 9.66 -1.61 15.60
C PRO A 139 10.43 -0.33 15.94
N ASP A 140 11.39 0.02 15.10
CA ASP A 140 12.21 1.21 15.27
C ASP A 140 11.62 2.46 14.62
N SER A 141 10.46 2.32 13.94
CA SER A 141 9.82 3.38 13.14
C SER A 141 10.78 4.02 12.14
N THR A 142 11.57 3.19 11.44
CA THR A 142 12.67 3.66 10.59
C THR A 142 12.63 3.01 9.21
N LEU A 143 12.87 3.81 8.17
CA LEU A 143 13.22 3.37 6.82
C LEU A 143 14.69 3.65 6.60
N ARG A 144 15.47 2.60 6.31
CA ARG A 144 16.89 2.72 5.99
C ARG A 144 17.12 2.52 4.50
N CYS A 145 18.03 3.31 3.91
CA CYS A 145 18.57 3.12 2.56
C CYS A 145 20.09 3.09 2.67
N ALA A 146 20.68 1.97 2.29
CA ALA A 146 22.12 1.73 2.42
C ALA A 146 22.74 1.42 1.04
N SER A 147 23.93 1.96 0.76
CA SER A 147 24.68 1.64 -0.44
C SER A 147 25.10 0.17 -0.48
N ARG A 148 25.26 -0.46 0.69
CA ARG A 148 25.65 -1.87 0.85
C ARG A 148 24.83 -2.57 1.93
N LYS A 149 24.40 -3.78 1.64
CA LYS A 149 23.69 -4.65 2.57
C LYS A 149 24.42 -4.87 3.90
N SER A 150 25.76 -4.88 3.92
CA SER A 150 26.56 -5.08 5.14
C SER A 150 26.43 -3.98 6.17
N GLN A 151 25.84 -2.84 5.82
CA GLN A 151 25.55 -1.71 6.71
C GLN A 151 24.25 -1.86 7.47
N LEU A 152 23.43 -2.88 7.13
CA LEU A 152 22.11 -3.11 7.71
C LEU A 152 22.11 -4.30 8.67
N ASP A 153 21.34 -4.17 9.75
CA ASP A 153 21.00 -5.24 10.67
C ASP A 153 19.84 -6.10 10.13
N HIS A 154 19.32 -7.02 10.93
CA HIS A 154 18.15 -7.87 10.60
C HIS A 154 18.29 -8.77 9.38
N LEU A 155 19.53 -9.08 8.97
CA LEU A 155 19.78 -9.99 7.84
C LEU A 155 20.23 -11.39 8.28
N ARG A 156 20.89 -11.48 9.47
CA ARG A 156 21.38 -12.74 10.00
C ARG A 156 20.22 -13.60 10.53
N GLY A 157 19.98 -14.74 9.91
CA GLY A 157 18.89 -15.64 10.29
C GLY A 157 17.54 -15.30 9.66
N SER A 158 17.45 -14.21 8.90
CA SER A 158 16.24 -13.83 8.16
C SER A 158 15.88 -14.84 7.07
N SER A 159 14.60 -14.91 6.73
CA SER A 159 14.11 -15.71 5.61
C SER A 159 14.37 -14.97 4.30
N GLN A 160 15.39 -15.42 3.55
CA GLN A 160 15.74 -14.83 2.25
C GLN A 160 14.87 -15.43 1.14
N GLN A 161 14.33 -14.58 0.27
CA GLN A 161 13.54 -14.95 -0.90
C GLN A 161 14.10 -14.31 -2.17
N LYS A 162 13.72 -14.89 -3.32
CA LYS A 162 13.99 -14.28 -4.61
C LYS A 162 13.05 -13.10 -4.82
N LEU A 163 13.62 -11.98 -5.27
CA LEU A 163 12.90 -10.80 -5.72
C LEU A 163 12.98 -10.74 -7.24
N HIS A 164 11.84 -10.62 -7.89
CA HIS A 164 11.76 -10.44 -9.35
C HIS A 164 11.40 -8.98 -9.65
N SER A 165 12.05 -8.41 -10.65
CA SER A 165 11.71 -7.12 -11.24
C SER A 165 11.67 -7.27 -12.76
N TYR A 166 10.76 -6.58 -13.42
CA TYR A 166 10.54 -6.69 -14.87
C TYR A 166 10.85 -5.38 -15.61
N GLY A 167 11.75 -4.58 -15.06
CA GLY A 167 12.09 -3.27 -15.58
C GLY A 167 11.21 -2.16 -14.97
N TYR A 168 11.28 -0.96 -15.54
CA TYR A 168 10.53 0.19 -15.06
C TYR A 168 9.04 -0.14 -14.88
N PRO A 169 8.43 0.28 -13.76
CA PRO A 169 8.94 1.08 -12.65
C PRO A 169 9.66 0.26 -11.54
N HIS A 170 10.11 -0.97 -11.81
CA HIS A 170 10.83 -1.85 -10.90
C HIS A 170 10.01 -2.40 -9.73
N THR A 171 8.69 -2.49 -9.89
CA THR A 171 7.83 -3.11 -8.89
C THR A 171 8.32 -4.51 -8.50
N PRO A 172 8.41 -4.81 -7.20
CA PRO A 172 8.97 -6.06 -6.71
C PRO A 172 7.94 -7.18 -6.71
N TYR A 173 8.31 -8.36 -7.24
CA TYR A 173 7.45 -9.55 -7.26
C TYR A 173 8.08 -10.70 -6.49
N LEU A 174 7.24 -11.45 -5.79
CA LEU A 174 7.61 -12.56 -4.93
C LEU A 174 6.96 -13.85 -5.41
N ASP A 175 7.70 -14.96 -5.34
CA ASP A 175 7.11 -16.28 -5.57
C ASP A 175 6.19 -16.62 -4.41
N THR A 176 4.92 -16.94 -4.70
CA THR A 176 3.90 -17.30 -3.73
C THR A 176 3.38 -18.71 -3.97
N GLN A 177 3.05 -19.40 -2.89
CA GLN A 177 2.37 -20.69 -2.90
C GLN A 177 1.06 -20.58 -2.14
N LEU A 178 -0.06 -20.65 -2.86
CA LEU A 178 -1.43 -20.48 -2.35
C LEU A 178 -2.08 -21.81 -1.96
N ALA A 179 -1.54 -22.91 -2.46
CA ALA A 179 -1.87 -24.29 -2.12
C ALA A 179 -0.73 -25.20 -2.59
N LYS A 180 -0.79 -26.50 -2.24
CA LYS A 180 0.27 -27.45 -2.63
C LYS A 180 0.60 -27.41 -4.14
N GLN A 181 -0.40 -27.21 -4.97
CA GLN A 181 -0.28 -27.18 -6.45
C GLN A 181 -0.60 -25.81 -7.06
N ALA A 182 -0.94 -24.77 -6.28
CA ALA A 182 -1.19 -23.42 -6.76
C ALA A 182 0.00 -22.54 -6.41
N LYS A 183 0.77 -22.19 -7.43
CA LYS A 183 1.92 -21.26 -7.34
C LYS A 183 1.65 -20.06 -8.23
N SER A 184 2.07 -18.89 -7.77
CA SER A 184 1.94 -17.62 -8.49
C SER A 184 3.08 -16.67 -8.12
N LYS A 185 3.05 -15.48 -8.70
CA LYS A 185 3.85 -14.34 -8.26
C LYS A 185 2.93 -13.23 -7.80
N ALA A 186 3.16 -12.74 -6.59
CA ALA A 186 2.45 -11.58 -6.06
C ALA A 186 3.40 -10.38 -6.01
N MET A 187 2.87 -9.20 -6.25
CA MET A 187 3.60 -7.94 -6.08
C MET A 187 3.73 -7.63 -4.59
N PHE A 188 4.91 -7.27 -4.13
CA PHE A 188 5.10 -6.71 -2.79
C PHE A 188 4.74 -5.23 -2.84
N ASP A 189 3.68 -4.86 -2.18
CA ASP A 189 2.97 -3.59 -2.34
C ASP A 189 2.70 -2.95 -0.98
N THR A 190 3.57 -2.02 -0.57
CA THR A 190 3.41 -1.28 0.70
C THR A 190 2.27 -0.26 0.67
N GLY A 191 1.75 0.08 -0.51
CA GLY A 191 0.53 0.86 -0.68
C GLY A 191 -0.76 0.09 -0.36
N SER A 192 -0.68 -1.25 -0.29
CA SER A 192 -1.79 -2.14 0.05
C SER A 192 -1.72 -2.57 1.52
N ALA A 193 -2.76 -2.29 2.32
CA ALA A 193 -2.76 -2.62 3.75
C ALA A 193 -2.92 -4.12 4.07
N PRO A 194 -3.83 -4.90 3.42
CA PRO A 194 -4.04 -6.31 3.77
C PRO A 194 -2.78 -7.15 3.57
N LEU A 195 -2.56 -8.16 4.42
CA LEU A 195 -1.44 -9.09 4.27
C LEU A 195 -1.39 -9.75 2.89
N PHE A 196 -2.57 -10.12 2.36
CA PHE A 196 -2.67 -10.71 1.03
C PHE A 196 -3.95 -10.24 0.33
N VAL A 197 -3.81 -9.80 -0.92
CA VAL A 197 -4.92 -9.48 -1.82
C VAL A 197 -4.83 -10.44 -3.00
N ILE A 198 -5.91 -11.19 -3.24
CA ILE A 198 -5.89 -12.26 -4.25
C ILE A 198 -6.51 -11.80 -5.56
N SER A 199 -5.81 -12.05 -6.66
CA SER A 199 -6.30 -11.79 -8.01
C SER A 199 -7.30 -12.86 -8.49
N PRO A 200 -8.17 -12.56 -9.46
CA PRO A 200 -9.13 -13.54 -9.97
C PRO A 200 -8.48 -14.83 -10.49
N PRO A 201 -7.41 -14.82 -11.30
CA PRO A 201 -6.77 -16.04 -11.77
C PRO A 201 -6.17 -16.88 -10.63
N ASP A 202 -5.57 -16.23 -9.62
CA ASP A 202 -5.00 -16.93 -8.47
C ASP A 202 -6.08 -17.54 -7.58
N LEU A 203 -7.19 -16.83 -7.37
CA LEU A 203 -8.34 -17.34 -6.64
C LEU A 203 -8.91 -18.59 -7.33
N ALA A 204 -9.18 -18.51 -8.62
CA ALA A 204 -9.69 -19.63 -9.41
C ALA A 204 -8.73 -20.83 -9.39
N GLY A 205 -7.43 -20.59 -9.54
CA GLY A 205 -6.40 -21.63 -9.47
C GLY A 205 -6.34 -22.29 -8.10
N THR A 206 -6.38 -21.49 -7.02
CA THR A 206 -6.34 -21.97 -5.64
C THR A 206 -7.60 -22.76 -5.27
N GLN A 207 -8.77 -22.30 -5.71
CA GLN A 207 -10.04 -22.98 -5.52
C GLN A 207 -10.06 -24.36 -6.20
N ARG A 208 -9.60 -24.43 -7.45
CA ARG A 208 -9.58 -25.67 -8.26
C ARG A 208 -8.81 -26.78 -7.57
N VAL A 209 -7.76 -26.47 -6.82
CA VAL A 209 -6.94 -27.45 -6.09
C VAL A 209 -7.34 -27.58 -4.61
N GLY A 210 -8.52 -27.09 -4.23
CA GLY A 210 -9.05 -27.19 -2.87
C GLY A 210 -8.27 -26.36 -1.84
N GLY A 211 -7.57 -25.30 -2.24
CA GLY A 211 -6.75 -24.45 -1.37
C GLY A 211 -7.57 -23.44 -0.57
N ILE A 212 -8.85 -23.24 -0.88
CA ILE A 212 -9.76 -22.32 -0.16
C ILE A 212 -10.53 -23.11 0.91
N ALA A 213 -10.62 -22.54 2.11
CA ALA A 213 -11.37 -23.10 3.25
C ALA A 213 -12.80 -22.55 3.34
N GLY A 214 -13.05 -21.36 2.81
CA GLY A 214 -14.37 -20.71 2.85
C GLY A 214 -14.29 -19.29 2.33
N TYR A 215 -15.44 -18.64 2.30
CA TYR A 215 -15.60 -17.27 1.82
C TYR A 215 -16.38 -16.43 2.83
N VAL A 216 -16.08 -15.15 2.87
CA VAL A 216 -16.88 -14.12 3.52
C VAL A 216 -17.25 -13.11 2.45
N TYR A 217 -18.50 -12.71 2.42
CA TYR A 217 -19.01 -11.72 1.47
C TYR A 217 -19.30 -10.41 2.19
N GLY A 218 -19.45 -9.34 1.42
CA GLY A 218 -19.84 -8.03 1.91
C GLY A 218 -20.39 -7.18 0.78
N GLU A 219 -21.06 -6.11 1.10
CA GLU A 219 -21.61 -5.16 0.14
C GLU A 219 -20.90 -3.82 0.26
N GLY A 220 -20.58 -3.18 -0.85
CA GLY A 220 -20.01 -1.85 -0.88
C GLY A 220 -18.83 -1.67 -1.82
N SER A 221 -18.12 -0.57 -1.64
CA SER A 221 -16.94 -0.18 -2.40
C SER A 221 -15.68 -0.84 -1.82
N SER A 222 -14.77 -1.29 -2.68
CA SER A 222 -13.45 -1.81 -2.28
C SER A 222 -12.45 -0.72 -1.88
N GLY A 223 -12.81 0.56 -2.04
CA GLY A 223 -11.97 1.71 -1.66
C GLY A 223 -11.92 2.79 -2.73
N THR A 224 -11.02 3.75 -2.53
CA THR A 224 -10.73 4.86 -3.45
C THR A 224 -9.32 4.71 -3.99
N SER A 225 -9.13 4.98 -5.28
CA SER A 225 -7.84 5.05 -5.96
C SER A 225 -7.76 6.37 -6.76
N LEU A 226 -6.73 6.54 -7.59
CA LEU A 226 -6.57 7.75 -8.40
C LEU A 226 -7.74 7.98 -9.37
N GLY A 227 -8.38 6.92 -9.86
CA GLY A 227 -9.58 6.98 -10.71
C GLY A 227 -10.87 7.22 -9.95
N GLY A 228 -10.80 7.46 -8.64
CA GLY A 228 -11.95 7.70 -7.78
C GLY A 228 -12.39 6.48 -6.97
N LYS A 229 -13.59 6.57 -6.37
CA LYS A 229 -14.18 5.49 -5.57
C LYS A 229 -14.67 4.37 -6.47
N SER A 230 -14.34 3.12 -6.11
CA SER A 230 -14.90 1.95 -6.81
C SER A 230 -16.43 1.86 -6.63
N PRO A 231 -17.17 1.34 -7.62
CA PRO A 231 -18.62 1.17 -7.50
C PRO A 231 -18.98 0.23 -6.35
N ASN A 232 -20.14 0.48 -5.72
CA ASN A 232 -20.70 -0.44 -4.73
C ASN A 232 -21.08 -1.74 -5.42
N ARG A 233 -20.61 -2.85 -4.87
CA ARG A 233 -20.91 -4.20 -5.37
C ARG A 233 -20.66 -5.22 -4.28
N ARG A 234 -21.01 -6.49 -4.57
CA ARG A 234 -20.64 -7.60 -3.71
C ARG A 234 -19.13 -7.80 -3.70
N GLN A 235 -18.55 -7.72 -2.52
CA GLN A 235 -17.13 -7.97 -2.24
C GLN A 235 -16.95 -9.37 -1.69
N GLN A 236 -15.74 -9.91 -1.81
CA GLN A 236 -15.43 -11.26 -1.35
C GLN A 236 -14.05 -11.32 -0.70
N LYS A 237 -13.98 -12.06 0.41
CA LYS A 237 -12.73 -12.54 1.00
C LYS A 237 -12.68 -14.04 0.93
N ALA A 238 -11.48 -14.59 0.70
CA ALA A 238 -11.24 -16.02 0.63
C ALA A 238 -10.30 -16.45 1.77
N ALA A 239 -10.67 -17.48 2.51
CA ALA A 239 -9.79 -18.09 3.51
C ALA A 239 -8.84 -19.08 2.81
N ILE A 240 -7.61 -18.66 2.51
CA ILE A 240 -6.56 -19.49 1.95
C ILE A 240 -6.06 -20.43 3.06
N LYS A 241 -6.06 -21.74 2.82
CA LYS A 241 -5.64 -22.75 3.82
C LYS A 241 -4.15 -22.65 4.16
N ARG A 242 -3.31 -22.33 3.18
CA ARG A 242 -1.84 -22.28 3.32
C ARG A 242 -1.26 -21.30 2.32
N LEU A 243 -0.81 -20.15 2.83
CA LEU A 243 -0.03 -19.19 2.07
C LEU A 243 1.45 -19.34 2.46
N ALA A 244 2.33 -19.29 1.46
CA ALA A 244 3.76 -19.12 1.67
C ALA A 244 4.33 -18.13 0.64
N ILE A 245 5.35 -17.38 1.03
CA ILE A 245 6.15 -16.51 0.18
C ILE A 245 7.54 -17.16 0.09
N GLY A 246 7.84 -17.80 -1.06
CA GLY A 246 9.00 -18.67 -1.15
C GLY A 246 9.01 -19.72 -0.04
N ASN A 247 10.00 -19.68 0.86
CA ASN A 247 10.10 -20.59 2.00
C ASN A 247 9.48 -20.02 3.30
N LEU A 248 9.04 -18.77 3.32
CA LEU A 248 8.34 -18.14 4.44
C LEU A 248 6.90 -18.65 4.53
N LYS A 249 6.61 -19.54 5.49
CA LYS A 249 5.29 -20.14 5.68
C LYS A 249 4.41 -19.19 6.51
N LEU A 250 3.34 -18.69 5.91
CA LEU A 250 2.37 -17.81 6.56
C LEU A 250 1.12 -18.56 7.06
N GLY A 251 0.90 -19.82 6.64
CA GLY A 251 -0.24 -20.64 7.09
C GLY A 251 -1.59 -20.18 6.54
N LYS A 252 -2.64 -20.25 7.38
CA LYS A 252 -3.98 -19.80 7.00
C LYS A 252 -4.03 -18.27 6.94
N VAL A 253 -4.57 -17.72 5.85
CA VAL A 253 -4.68 -16.27 5.61
C VAL A 253 -6.05 -15.95 5.01
N GLU A 254 -6.68 -14.91 5.50
CA GLU A 254 -7.83 -14.29 4.83
C GLU A 254 -7.31 -13.31 3.77
N ALA A 255 -7.72 -13.50 2.53
CA ALA A 255 -7.32 -12.69 1.39
C ALA A 255 -8.52 -11.93 0.82
N VAL A 256 -8.41 -10.61 0.71
CA VAL A 256 -9.42 -9.79 0.01
C VAL A 256 -9.27 -10.02 -1.50
N GLN A 257 -10.37 -10.25 -2.19
CA GLN A 257 -10.34 -10.34 -3.65
C GLN A 257 -10.23 -8.94 -4.27
N ARG A 258 -9.39 -8.82 -5.28
CA ARG A 258 -9.31 -7.66 -6.17
C ARG A 258 -9.77 -8.03 -7.58
N ASP A 259 -9.92 -7.04 -8.46
CA ASP A 259 -10.40 -7.25 -9.83
C ASP A 259 -9.30 -7.56 -10.82
N LEU A 260 -8.09 -7.14 -10.52
CA LEU A 260 -6.95 -7.18 -11.43
C LEU A 260 -5.87 -8.15 -10.95
N ALA A 261 -5.08 -8.67 -11.88
CA ALA A 261 -3.78 -9.25 -11.59
C ALA A 261 -2.74 -8.12 -11.42
N PRO A 262 -1.65 -8.39 -10.69
CA PRO A 262 -1.34 -9.58 -9.93
C PRO A 262 -2.02 -9.61 -8.55
N SER A 263 -1.86 -10.70 -7.80
CA SER A 263 -2.09 -10.71 -6.34
C SER A 263 -1.06 -9.83 -5.64
N LEU A 264 -1.36 -9.34 -4.42
CA LEU A 264 -0.49 -8.46 -3.65
C LEU A 264 -0.13 -9.08 -2.30
N VAL A 265 1.12 -8.85 -1.89
CA VAL A 265 1.57 -9.00 -0.50
C VAL A 265 1.68 -7.59 0.07
N GLY A 266 0.79 -7.23 0.98
CA GLY A 266 0.70 -5.87 1.47
C GLY A 266 1.46 -5.61 2.77
N SER A 267 1.35 -4.37 3.25
CA SER A 267 2.13 -3.82 4.37
C SER A 267 1.91 -4.53 5.71
N SER A 268 0.78 -5.24 5.93
CA SER A 268 0.58 -6.01 7.17
C SER A 268 1.64 -7.09 7.43
N ILE A 269 2.46 -7.49 6.45
CA ILE A 269 3.60 -8.38 6.70
C ILE A 269 4.65 -7.73 7.60
N LEU A 270 4.73 -6.40 7.57
CA LEU A 270 5.66 -5.58 8.36
C LEU A 270 5.30 -5.56 9.85
N GLU A 271 4.07 -5.92 10.23
CA GLU A 271 3.66 -6.06 11.64
C GLU A 271 4.37 -7.20 12.37
N GLU A 272 4.98 -8.11 11.63
CA GLU A 272 5.68 -9.30 12.16
C GLU A 272 7.15 -9.37 11.72
N HIS A 273 7.54 -8.63 10.67
CA HIS A 273 8.86 -8.74 10.05
C HIS A 273 9.46 -7.39 9.73
N VAL A 274 10.74 -7.23 10.05
CA VAL A 274 11.60 -6.24 9.39
C VAL A 274 11.86 -6.75 7.97
N VAL A 275 11.62 -5.91 6.97
CA VAL A 275 11.73 -6.31 5.56
C VAL A 275 12.87 -5.53 4.89
N THR A 276 13.82 -6.28 4.30
CA THR A 276 14.92 -5.68 3.55
C THR A 276 14.82 -6.08 2.08
N LEU A 277 14.79 -5.08 1.18
CA LEU A 277 14.77 -5.23 -0.28
C LEU A 277 16.14 -4.90 -0.85
N ASP A 278 16.79 -5.87 -1.48
CA ASP A 278 18.03 -5.73 -2.24
C ASP A 278 17.70 -5.99 -3.71
N SER A 279 17.16 -4.97 -4.37
CA SER A 279 16.70 -5.08 -5.76
C SER A 279 17.84 -5.35 -6.73
N ALA A 280 19.02 -4.80 -6.49
CA ALA A 280 20.21 -5.05 -7.32
C ALA A 280 20.66 -6.51 -7.25
N ALA A 281 20.60 -7.14 -6.07
CA ALA A 281 20.89 -8.56 -5.90
C ALA A 281 19.71 -9.49 -6.21
N GLY A 282 18.52 -8.96 -6.51
CA GLY A 282 17.29 -9.73 -6.73
C GLY A 282 16.86 -10.52 -5.49
N LYS A 283 16.93 -9.92 -4.32
CA LYS A 283 16.65 -10.57 -3.04
C LYS A 283 15.79 -9.70 -2.14
N ILE A 284 14.95 -10.37 -1.35
CA ILE A 284 14.20 -9.79 -0.25
C ILE A 284 14.40 -10.64 1.00
N TYR A 285 14.48 -10.00 2.15
CA TYR A 285 14.71 -10.65 3.44
C TYR A 285 13.59 -10.29 4.40
N PHE A 286 13.12 -11.30 5.15
CA PHE A 286 12.11 -11.17 6.19
C PHE A 286 12.72 -11.61 7.51
N ASP A 287 13.03 -10.66 8.40
CA ASP A 287 13.50 -10.96 9.75
C ASP A 287 12.32 -10.84 10.71
N ARG A 288 11.98 -11.99 11.34
CA ARG A 288 10.82 -12.04 12.22
C ARG A 288 11.16 -11.52 13.60
N TYR A 289 10.59 -10.39 13.98
CA TYR A 289 10.72 -9.80 15.30
C TYR A 289 9.54 -10.15 16.24
N ARG A 290 8.40 -10.53 15.67
CA ARG A 290 7.19 -10.86 16.44
C ARG A 290 6.63 -12.19 15.99
N LYS A 291 6.15 -13.02 16.96
CA LYS A 291 5.39 -14.24 16.61
C LYS A 291 4.11 -13.82 15.87
N ARG A 292 3.77 -14.56 14.83
CA ARG A 292 2.54 -14.34 14.11
C ARG A 292 1.35 -14.47 15.06
N SER A 293 0.62 -13.39 15.20
CA SER A 293 -0.71 -13.39 15.77
C SER A 293 -1.70 -13.89 14.71
N PRO A 294 -2.84 -14.50 15.09
CA PRO A 294 -3.95 -14.61 14.15
C PRO A 294 -4.18 -13.26 13.48
N GLN A 295 -4.41 -13.28 12.18
CA GLN A 295 -4.70 -12.04 11.44
C GLN A 295 -5.80 -11.29 12.21
N ARG A 296 -5.51 -10.05 12.63
CA ARG A 296 -6.48 -9.26 13.41
C ARG A 296 -7.78 -9.17 12.61
N SER A 297 -8.84 -9.66 13.20
CA SER A 297 -10.18 -9.45 12.63
C SER A 297 -10.51 -7.97 12.64
N SER A 298 -11.29 -7.51 11.66
CA SER A 298 -11.75 -6.14 11.60
C SER A 298 -13.13 -6.00 12.25
N PHE A 299 -13.57 -4.78 12.52
CA PHE A 299 -14.97 -4.52 12.91
C PHE A 299 -15.97 -4.87 11.79
N GLY A 300 -15.46 -5.09 10.58
CA GLY A 300 -16.23 -5.58 9.45
C GLY A 300 -16.89 -4.49 8.61
N PHE A 301 -16.39 -3.28 8.65
CA PHE A 301 -16.82 -2.21 7.75
C PHE A 301 -15.63 -1.37 7.28
N ALA A 302 -15.86 -0.54 6.27
CA ALA A 302 -14.94 0.48 5.81
C ALA A 302 -15.65 1.84 5.71
N LEU A 303 -14.85 2.90 5.68
CA LEU A 303 -15.32 4.27 5.56
C LEU A 303 -14.95 4.90 4.21
N SER A 304 -15.76 5.83 3.77
CA SER A 304 -15.49 6.79 2.71
C SER A 304 -15.68 8.18 3.28
N PHE A 305 -14.86 9.12 2.80
CA PHE A 305 -14.83 10.49 3.34
C PHE A 305 -15.27 11.55 2.31
N ASP A 306 -15.61 11.12 1.10
CA ASP A 306 -16.07 12.02 0.04
C ASP A 306 -17.54 12.40 0.26
N GLY A 307 -17.78 13.70 0.45
CA GLY A 307 -19.10 14.21 0.81
C GLY A 307 -19.52 13.97 2.27
N GLY A 308 -18.55 13.73 3.15
CA GLY A 308 -18.71 13.41 4.57
C GLY A 308 -18.34 11.97 4.89
N THR A 309 -18.18 11.67 6.18
CA THR A 309 -17.84 10.31 6.63
C THR A 309 -19.03 9.38 6.51
N GLN A 310 -18.89 8.33 5.72
CA GLN A 310 -19.95 7.36 5.43
C GLN A 310 -19.42 5.93 5.47
N VAL A 311 -20.28 4.98 5.81
CA VAL A 311 -20.01 3.54 5.68
C VAL A 311 -19.91 3.20 4.19
N SER A 312 -18.76 2.71 3.73
CA SER A 312 -18.53 2.39 2.31
C SER A 312 -18.59 0.89 2.00
N LEU A 313 -18.41 0.05 3.02
CA LEU A 313 -18.41 -1.42 2.90
C LEU A 313 -18.87 -2.02 4.22
N VAL A 314 -19.68 -3.08 4.18
CA VAL A 314 -20.02 -3.91 5.34
C VAL A 314 -19.84 -5.38 4.98
N TRP A 315 -19.10 -6.13 5.82
CA TRP A 315 -18.89 -7.58 5.66
C TRP A 315 -20.00 -8.35 6.38
N ASP A 316 -20.53 -9.38 5.73
CA ASP A 316 -21.56 -10.26 6.28
C ASP A 316 -21.10 -10.90 7.61
N ASN A 317 -22.03 -11.03 8.55
CA ASN A 317 -21.81 -11.61 9.88
C ASN A 317 -20.72 -10.93 10.74
N SER A 318 -20.29 -9.73 10.36
CA SER A 318 -19.32 -8.93 11.13
C SER A 318 -19.98 -8.21 12.33
N PRO A 319 -19.19 -7.72 13.30
CA PRO A 319 -19.71 -6.86 14.36
C PRO A 319 -20.51 -5.66 13.84
N ALA A 320 -20.05 -5.04 12.74
CA ALA A 320 -20.76 -3.93 12.11
C ALA A 320 -22.11 -4.35 11.55
N ALA A 321 -22.18 -5.48 10.84
CA ALA A 321 -23.44 -6.01 10.31
C ALA A 321 -24.41 -6.40 11.43
N GLN A 322 -23.91 -6.99 12.52
CA GLN A 322 -24.73 -7.36 13.69
C GLN A 322 -25.27 -6.13 14.44
N ALA A 323 -24.54 -5.02 14.41
CA ALA A 323 -24.99 -3.74 14.96
C ALA A 323 -25.98 -3.00 14.05
N GLY A 324 -26.23 -3.48 12.83
CA GLY A 324 -27.14 -2.88 11.87
C GLY A 324 -26.53 -1.74 11.05
N LEU A 325 -25.19 -1.70 10.91
CA LEU A 325 -24.55 -0.78 9.98
C LEU A 325 -24.82 -1.21 8.53
N GLU A 326 -25.13 -0.23 7.71
CA GLU A 326 -25.40 -0.41 6.28
C GLU A 326 -24.59 0.57 5.43
N VAL A 327 -24.29 0.17 4.19
CA VAL A 327 -23.57 1.01 3.23
C VAL A 327 -24.34 2.28 2.93
N GLY A 328 -23.64 3.41 2.91
CA GLY A 328 -24.20 4.73 2.67
C GLY A 328 -24.67 5.46 3.93
N GLN A 329 -24.74 4.81 5.08
CA GLN A 329 -25.08 5.48 6.32
C GLN A 329 -23.99 6.50 6.71
N LYS A 330 -24.44 7.69 7.11
CA LYS A 330 -23.56 8.75 7.59
C LYS A 330 -23.08 8.41 9.00
N VAL A 331 -21.76 8.44 9.19
CA VAL A 331 -21.11 8.31 10.50
C VAL A 331 -20.99 9.69 11.12
N LEU A 332 -21.40 9.83 12.36
CA LEU A 332 -21.44 11.08 13.10
C LEU A 332 -20.25 11.21 14.06
N ALA A 333 -19.87 10.12 14.72
CA ALA A 333 -18.71 10.08 15.60
C ALA A 333 -18.08 8.68 15.67
N LEU A 334 -16.78 8.64 16.00
CA LEU A 334 -16.01 7.44 16.32
C LEU A 334 -15.25 7.70 17.64
N ASN A 335 -15.46 6.86 18.65
CA ASN A 335 -14.90 7.05 20.00
C ASN A 335 -15.17 8.45 20.56
N ASP A 336 -16.40 8.95 20.37
CA ASP A 336 -16.88 10.30 20.77
C ASP A 336 -16.18 11.46 20.02
N ILE A 337 -15.34 11.17 19.02
CA ILE A 337 -14.73 12.19 18.15
C ILE A 337 -15.65 12.39 16.95
N PRO A 338 -16.12 13.63 16.69
CA PRO A 338 -16.97 13.93 15.54
C PRO A 338 -16.28 13.54 14.21
N ALA A 339 -17.03 12.91 13.31
CA ALA A 339 -16.54 12.41 12.04
C ALA A 339 -16.98 13.34 10.89
N ASP A 340 -16.03 14.06 10.33
CA ASP A 340 -16.22 14.87 9.12
C ASP A 340 -15.18 14.51 8.03
N SER A 341 -15.09 15.28 6.95
CA SER A 341 -14.14 15.08 5.87
C SER A 341 -12.86 15.92 5.98
N SER A 342 -12.61 16.55 7.13
CA SER A 342 -11.35 17.24 7.38
C SER A 342 -10.20 16.24 7.58
N CYS A 343 -8.98 16.60 7.21
CA CYS A 343 -7.86 15.68 7.34
C CYS A 343 -7.58 15.23 8.78
N PRO A 344 -7.66 16.08 9.82
CA PRO A 344 -7.58 15.61 11.20
C PRO A 344 -8.63 14.54 11.53
N SER A 345 -9.89 14.79 11.18
CA SER A 345 -10.99 13.84 11.44
C SER A 345 -10.82 12.51 10.68
N ILE A 346 -10.32 12.54 9.43
CA ILE A 346 -10.01 11.34 8.66
C ILE A 346 -8.92 10.52 9.37
N ARG A 347 -7.84 11.16 9.84
CA ARG A 347 -6.74 10.48 10.54
C ARG A 347 -7.20 9.90 11.87
N ASP A 348 -8.01 10.63 12.65
CA ASP A 348 -8.60 10.18 13.91
C ASP A 348 -9.55 8.99 13.70
N ALA A 349 -10.38 9.04 12.66
CA ALA A 349 -11.26 7.93 12.28
C ALA A 349 -10.45 6.66 11.94
N LEU A 350 -9.40 6.77 11.14
CA LEU A 350 -8.53 5.65 10.76
C LEU A 350 -7.75 5.10 11.96
N THR A 351 -7.32 5.96 12.88
CA THR A 351 -6.67 5.56 14.13
C THR A 351 -7.65 4.81 15.03
N SER A 352 -8.88 5.30 15.18
CA SER A 352 -9.94 4.64 15.95
C SER A 352 -10.24 3.23 15.44
N LEU A 353 -10.19 3.03 14.12
CA LEU A 353 -10.37 1.72 13.49
C LEU A 353 -9.24 0.73 13.81
N GLN A 354 -8.13 1.13 14.40
CA GLN A 354 -7.03 0.23 14.80
C GLN A 354 -7.18 -0.35 16.21
N GLY A 355 -8.07 0.20 17.03
CA GLY A 355 -8.35 -0.28 18.39
C GLY A 355 -8.96 -1.68 18.46
N ASP A 356 -9.03 -2.26 19.65
CA ASP A 356 -9.71 -3.55 19.91
C ASP A 356 -11.21 -3.39 20.13
N SER A 357 -11.65 -2.18 20.51
CA SER A 357 -13.06 -1.76 20.58
C SER A 357 -13.25 -0.44 19.87
N LEU A 358 -14.46 -0.18 19.41
CA LEU A 358 -14.86 1.03 18.72
C LEU A 358 -16.27 1.41 19.09
N LYS A 359 -16.46 2.59 19.67
CA LYS A 359 -17.77 3.23 19.78
C LYS A 359 -18.05 3.96 18.46
N ILE A 360 -19.14 3.61 17.80
CA ILE A 360 -19.56 4.25 16.55
C ILE A 360 -20.98 4.83 16.72
N GLU A 361 -21.14 6.08 16.30
CA GLU A 361 -22.42 6.76 16.19
C GLU A 361 -22.71 7.08 14.73
N TRP A 362 -23.88 6.69 14.24
CA TRP A 362 -24.32 6.96 12.87
C TRP A 362 -25.76 7.43 12.83
N ALA A 363 -26.26 7.85 11.68
CA ALA A 363 -27.59 8.41 11.53
C ALA A 363 -28.75 7.45 11.97
N GLY A 364 -28.46 6.14 12.09
CA GLY A 364 -29.41 5.10 12.49
C GLY A 364 -29.24 4.60 13.93
N GLY A 365 -28.21 5.02 14.67
CA GLY A 365 -28.00 4.53 16.04
C GLY A 365 -26.57 4.71 16.57
N THR A 366 -26.31 4.02 17.67
CA THR A 366 -24.99 3.97 18.32
C THR A 366 -24.69 2.53 18.73
N ALA A 367 -23.45 2.09 18.58
CA ALA A 367 -23.00 0.78 19.04
C ALA A 367 -21.54 0.80 19.54
N GLU A 368 -21.23 -0.11 20.44
CA GLU A 368 -19.86 -0.47 20.81
C GLU A 368 -19.49 -1.77 20.08
N LEU A 369 -18.60 -1.68 19.12
CA LEU A 369 -18.09 -2.82 18.35
C LEU A 369 -16.84 -3.37 19.02
N LYS A 370 -16.73 -4.70 19.11
CA LYS A 370 -15.52 -5.40 19.56
C LYS A 370 -14.99 -6.26 18.42
N ARG A 371 -13.70 -6.34 18.30
CA ARG A 371 -13.07 -7.27 17.34
C ARG A 371 -13.31 -8.71 17.80
N PRO A 372 -13.72 -9.63 16.91
CA PRO A 372 -13.92 -11.04 17.25
C PRO A 372 -12.60 -11.76 17.52
#